data_c5ed6122766705d4fff8b977bcd6c58c
#
_entry.id   c5ed6122766705d4fff8b977bcd6c58c
#
_cell.length_a   1.000
_cell.length_b   1.000
_cell.length_c   1.000
_cell.angle_alpha   90.00
_cell.angle_beta   90.00
_cell.angle_gamma   90.00
#
_symmetry.space_group_name_H-M   'P 1'
#
loop_
_entity.id
_entity.type
_entity.pdbx_description
1 polymer ?
#
loop_
_entity_poly.entity_id
_entity_poly.type
_entity_poly.pdbx_seq_one_letter_code
_entity_poly.pdbx_strand_id
1 'polypeptide(L)'
;MSDSDPAANLDGLRQAIASGDPAARLRAMGCLRPYPAEDCEPLLLACLEDTTVLVRSMACSGLGYKPTAAGTRALRRMLDDEPDPNVRAEAANALARHGGEQASEPLLALYRRDAHWLVRRSIVAALADERDVPAGVLAELADLALADDDVHLQLGGVELLNRLRHDPDRGAAARARLADLRSSDDHRLAAAALESLLPQDPC
;
A
#
# COMPACT_ATOMS: atom_id res chain seq x y z
N MET A 1 -35.44 -15.57 -9.25
CA MET A 1 -34.00 -15.16 -9.27
C MET A 1 -33.24 -16.46 -9.21
N SER A 2 -32.61 -16.85 -10.33
CA SER A 2 -31.87 -18.12 -10.44
C SER A 2 -30.59 -18.01 -9.63
N ASP A 3 -30.45 -18.78 -8.55
CA ASP A 3 -29.19 -19.02 -7.89
C ASP A 3 -28.29 -19.76 -8.88
N SER A 4 -27.50 -18.99 -9.62
CA SER A 4 -26.43 -19.53 -10.46
C SER A 4 -25.42 -20.18 -9.52
N ASP A 5 -25.16 -21.47 -9.71
CA ASP A 5 -24.13 -22.21 -8.96
C ASP A 5 -22.82 -21.40 -8.93
N PRO A 6 -22.28 -21.05 -7.74
CA PRO A 6 -21.06 -20.27 -7.64
C PRO A 6 -19.88 -20.90 -8.38
N ALA A 7 -19.79 -22.24 -8.43
CA ALA A 7 -18.73 -22.96 -9.15
C ALA A 7 -18.86 -22.79 -10.67
N ALA A 8 -20.07 -22.85 -11.23
CA ALA A 8 -20.30 -22.62 -12.66
C ALA A 8 -19.95 -21.20 -13.09
N ASN A 9 -20.14 -20.22 -12.20
CA ASN A 9 -19.76 -18.84 -12.44
C ASN A 9 -18.22 -18.66 -12.36
N LEU A 10 -17.52 -19.34 -11.47
CA LEU A 10 -16.07 -19.29 -11.36
C LEU A 10 -15.38 -19.83 -12.61
N ASP A 11 -15.89 -20.89 -13.22
CA ASP A 11 -15.34 -21.42 -14.49
C ASP A 11 -15.50 -20.42 -15.64
N GLY A 12 -16.62 -19.71 -15.69
CA GLY A 12 -16.80 -18.59 -16.64
C GLY A 12 -15.78 -17.47 -16.41
N LEU A 13 -15.49 -17.14 -15.15
CA LEU A 13 -14.45 -16.14 -14.82
C LEU A 13 -13.05 -16.62 -15.20
N ARG A 14 -12.73 -17.90 -14.96
CA ARG A 14 -11.47 -18.52 -15.41
C ARG A 14 -11.27 -18.41 -16.92
N GLN A 15 -12.30 -18.73 -17.70
CA GLN A 15 -12.28 -18.61 -19.15
C GLN A 15 -12.11 -17.16 -19.61
N ALA A 16 -12.81 -16.21 -18.98
CA ALA A 16 -12.68 -14.80 -19.31
C ALA A 16 -11.29 -14.26 -18.98
N ILE A 17 -10.68 -14.66 -17.87
CA ILE A 17 -9.30 -14.32 -17.52
C ILE A 17 -8.29 -14.95 -18.47
N ALA A 18 -8.51 -16.17 -18.90
CA ALA A 18 -7.66 -16.83 -19.90
C ALA A 18 -7.85 -16.30 -21.32
N SER A 19 -8.89 -15.50 -21.59
CA SER A 19 -9.16 -14.93 -22.90
C SER A 19 -8.08 -13.92 -23.33
N GLY A 20 -7.92 -13.69 -24.64
CA GLY A 20 -7.02 -12.67 -25.16
C GLY A 20 -7.51 -11.22 -24.98
N ASP A 21 -8.72 -11.00 -24.45
CA ASP A 21 -9.32 -9.67 -24.29
C ASP A 21 -9.03 -9.08 -22.90
N PRO A 22 -8.20 -7.99 -22.82
CA PRO A 22 -7.91 -7.33 -21.55
C PRO A 22 -9.17 -6.81 -20.81
N ALA A 23 -10.18 -6.34 -21.55
CA ALA A 23 -11.40 -5.84 -20.94
C ALA A 23 -12.21 -6.97 -20.30
N ALA A 24 -12.24 -8.16 -20.89
CA ALA A 24 -12.85 -9.34 -20.30
C ALA A 24 -12.11 -9.77 -19.03
N ARG A 25 -10.76 -9.77 -19.04
CA ARG A 25 -9.93 -10.06 -17.87
C ARG A 25 -10.22 -9.12 -16.72
N LEU A 26 -10.24 -7.80 -16.96
CA LEU A 26 -10.51 -6.79 -15.94
C LEU A 26 -11.90 -6.97 -15.33
N ARG A 27 -12.93 -7.19 -16.15
CA ARG A 27 -14.29 -7.45 -15.64
C ARG A 27 -14.33 -8.72 -14.79
N ALA A 28 -13.71 -9.79 -15.24
CA ALA A 28 -13.69 -11.07 -14.52
C ALA A 28 -12.94 -10.95 -13.19
N MET A 29 -11.78 -10.28 -13.15
CA MET A 29 -11.05 -10.04 -11.90
C MET A 29 -11.88 -9.22 -10.89
N GLY A 30 -12.66 -8.24 -11.34
CA GLY A 30 -13.59 -7.48 -10.49
C GLY A 30 -14.68 -8.36 -9.84
N CYS A 31 -15.02 -9.47 -10.47
CA CYS A 31 -16.01 -10.44 -9.97
C CYS A 31 -15.41 -11.49 -9.02
N LEU A 32 -14.09 -11.52 -8.80
CA LEU A 32 -13.45 -12.52 -7.93
C LEU A 32 -13.65 -12.25 -6.43
N ARG A 33 -14.14 -11.07 -6.04
CA ARG A 33 -14.25 -10.67 -4.63
C ARG A 33 -15.00 -11.66 -3.73
N PRO A 34 -16.14 -12.25 -4.11
CA PRO A 34 -16.89 -13.19 -3.28
C PRO A 34 -16.25 -14.59 -3.17
N TYR A 35 -15.28 -14.92 -4.02
CA TYR A 35 -14.67 -16.25 -4.04
C TYR A 35 -13.52 -16.37 -3.03
N PRO A 36 -13.22 -17.57 -2.49
CA PRO A 36 -12.13 -17.77 -1.56
C PRO A 36 -10.75 -17.52 -2.19
N ALA A 37 -9.74 -17.27 -1.33
CA ALA A 37 -8.40 -16.91 -1.79
C ALA A 37 -7.75 -17.99 -2.65
N GLU A 38 -7.91 -19.25 -2.28
CA GLU A 38 -7.37 -20.42 -2.98
C GLU A 38 -7.88 -20.56 -4.42
N ASP A 39 -9.10 -20.12 -4.70
CA ASP A 39 -9.68 -20.12 -6.05
C ASP A 39 -9.21 -18.92 -6.89
N CYS A 40 -8.98 -17.79 -6.24
CA CYS A 40 -8.59 -16.53 -6.89
C CYS A 40 -7.08 -16.43 -7.15
N GLU A 41 -6.26 -16.95 -6.24
CA GLU A 41 -4.81 -16.81 -6.28
C GLU A 41 -4.19 -17.24 -7.61
N PRO A 42 -4.43 -18.45 -8.15
CA PRO A 42 -3.81 -18.87 -9.40
C PRO A 42 -4.21 -17.99 -10.58
N LEU A 43 -5.42 -17.44 -10.58
CA LEU A 43 -5.92 -16.54 -11.63
C LEU A 43 -5.23 -15.17 -11.56
N LEU A 44 -5.11 -14.63 -10.36
CA LEU A 44 -4.45 -13.33 -10.13
C LEU A 44 -2.94 -13.42 -10.39
N LEU A 45 -2.29 -14.52 -9.96
CA LEU A 45 -0.87 -14.74 -10.24
C LEU A 45 -0.57 -14.80 -11.74
N ALA A 46 -1.43 -15.47 -12.52
CA ALA A 46 -1.27 -15.52 -13.98
C ALA A 46 -1.40 -14.14 -14.65
N CYS A 47 -2.18 -13.22 -14.07
CA CYS A 47 -2.37 -11.87 -14.57
C CYS A 47 -1.22 -10.90 -14.24
N LEU A 48 -0.29 -11.25 -13.35
CA LEU A 48 0.87 -10.41 -13.05
C LEU A 48 1.87 -10.30 -14.22
N GLU A 49 1.85 -11.25 -15.13
CA GLU A 49 2.70 -11.27 -16.32
C GLU A 49 1.98 -10.72 -17.59
N ASP A 50 0.81 -10.11 -17.43
CA ASP A 50 0.05 -9.58 -18.55
C ASP A 50 0.76 -8.39 -19.22
N THR A 51 0.66 -8.29 -20.53
CA THR A 51 1.23 -7.16 -21.30
C THR A 51 0.54 -5.83 -20.97
N THR A 52 -0.71 -5.86 -20.49
CA THR A 52 -1.52 -4.69 -20.16
C THR A 52 -1.24 -4.24 -18.72
N VAL A 53 -0.68 -3.05 -18.55
CA VAL A 53 -0.38 -2.43 -17.24
C VAL A 53 -1.57 -2.49 -16.27
N LEU A 54 -2.77 -2.14 -16.75
CA LEU A 54 -3.96 -2.12 -15.91
C LEU A 54 -4.36 -3.52 -15.42
N VAL A 55 -4.13 -4.57 -16.21
CA VAL A 55 -4.38 -5.97 -15.81
C VAL A 55 -3.41 -6.37 -14.69
N ARG A 56 -2.10 -6.06 -14.84
CA ARG A 56 -1.11 -6.32 -13.78
C ARG A 56 -1.43 -5.56 -12.49
N SER A 57 -1.79 -4.27 -12.62
CA SER A 57 -2.18 -3.45 -11.46
C SER A 57 -3.40 -4.04 -10.72
N MET A 58 -4.43 -4.43 -11.47
CA MET A 58 -5.63 -5.02 -10.87
C MET A 58 -5.35 -6.40 -10.24
N ALA A 59 -4.43 -7.17 -10.80
CA ALA A 59 -3.98 -8.42 -10.22
C ALA A 59 -3.26 -8.20 -8.88
N CYS A 60 -2.37 -7.19 -8.79
CA CYS A 60 -1.75 -6.80 -7.52
C CYS A 60 -2.81 -6.41 -6.48
N SER A 61 -3.78 -5.57 -6.86
CA SER A 61 -4.88 -5.17 -5.98
C SER A 61 -5.67 -6.38 -5.46
N GLY A 62 -6.03 -7.30 -6.36
CA GLY A 62 -6.73 -8.53 -6.03
C GLY A 62 -5.98 -9.40 -5.01
N LEU A 63 -4.68 -9.58 -5.19
CA LEU A 63 -3.81 -10.30 -4.25
C LEU A 63 -3.73 -9.60 -2.89
N GLY A 64 -3.78 -8.27 -2.85
CA GLY A 64 -3.80 -7.51 -1.60
C GLY A 64 -5.06 -7.76 -0.75
N TYR A 65 -6.21 -8.03 -1.36
CA TYR A 65 -7.45 -8.37 -0.66
C TYR A 65 -7.58 -9.85 -0.33
N LYS A 66 -6.69 -10.68 -0.82
CA LYS A 66 -6.71 -12.13 -0.64
C LYS A 66 -5.31 -12.63 -0.23
N PRO A 67 -4.89 -12.31 1.02
CA PRO A 67 -3.55 -12.58 1.49
C PRO A 67 -3.28 -14.09 1.51
N THR A 68 -2.26 -14.50 0.78
CA THR A 68 -1.74 -15.87 0.73
C THR A 68 -0.22 -15.81 0.72
N ALA A 69 0.45 -16.90 1.08
CA ALA A 69 1.90 -16.95 1.06
C ALA A 69 2.49 -16.80 -0.36
N ALA A 70 1.82 -17.33 -1.39
CA ALA A 70 2.28 -17.18 -2.77
C ALA A 70 2.00 -15.78 -3.31
N GLY A 71 0.83 -15.20 -2.99
CA GLY A 71 0.49 -13.82 -3.32
C GLY A 71 1.48 -12.83 -2.69
N THR A 72 1.82 -13.00 -1.41
CA THR A 72 2.83 -12.16 -0.73
C THR A 72 4.20 -12.22 -1.43
N ARG A 73 4.67 -13.43 -1.79
CA ARG A 73 5.93 -13.59 -2.53
C ARG A 73 5.87 -12.95 -3.92
N ALA A 74 4.74 -13.08 -4.61
CA ALA A 74 4.55 -12.48 -5.92
C ALA A 74 4.55 -10.94 -5.84
N LEU A 75 3.81 -10.36 -4.89
CA LEU A 75 3.81 -8.91 -4.66
C LEU A 75 5.21 -8.38 -4.36
N ARG A 76 6.01 -9.08 -3.54
CA ARG A 76 7.41 -8.69 -3.30
C ARG A 76 8.24 -8.67 -4.58
N ARG A 77 8.10 -9.68 -5.45
CA ARG A 77 8.78 -9.67 -6.77
C ARG A 77 8.33 -8.47 -7.62
N MET A 78 7.04 -8.13 -7.60
CA MET A 78 6.55 -6.96 -8.31
C MET A 78 7.17 -5.64 -7.82
N LEU A 79 7.54 -5.53 -6.53
CA LEU A 79 8.28 -4.37 -6.03
C LEU A 79 9.69 -4.25 -6.64
N ASP A 80 10.29 -5.38 -6.99
CA ASP A 80 11.67 -5.44 -7.49
C ASP A 80 11.74 -5.36 -9.03
N ASP A 81 10.86 -6.07 -9.71
CA ASP A 81 11.02 -6.40 -11.14
C ASP A 81 10.06 -5.62 -12.06
N GLU A 82 8.98 -5.03 -11.53
CA GLU A 82 7.96 -4.34 -12.34
C GLU A 82 8.46 -2.98 -12.87
N PRO A 83 8.51 -2.77 -14.19
CA PRO A 83 9.00 -1.52 -14.76
C PRO A 83 8.02 -0.34 -14.61
N ASP A 84 6.70 -0.58 -14.57
CA ASP A 84 5.70 0.48 -14.51
C ASP A 84 5.49 0.97 -13.07
N PRO A 85 5.70 2.26 -12.76
CA PRO A 85 5.59 2.79 -11.40
C PRO A 85 4.15 2.74 -10.84
N ASN A 86 3.11 2.73 -11.69
CA ASN A 86 1.73 2.60 -11.19
C ASN A 86 1.48 1.19 -10.67
N VAL A 87 2.02 0.18 -11.36
CA VAL A 87 1.90 -1.22 -10.91
C VAL A 87 2.74 -1.46 -9.66
N ARG A 88 3.99 -0.92 -9.60
CA ARG A 88 4.80 -0.99 -8.38
C ARG A 88 4.11 -0.33 -7.17
N ALA A 89 3.49 0.84 -7.39
CA ALA A 89 2.71 1.53 -6.36
C ALA A 89 1.52 0.69 -5.87
N GLU A 90 0.78 0.05 -6.78
CA GLU A 90 -0.32 -0.83 -6.40
C GLU A 90 0.17 -2.11 -5.71
N ALA A 91 1.30 -2.68 -6.16
CA ALA A 91 1.92 -3.81 -5.47
C ALA A 91 2.35 -3.45 -4.04
N ALA A 92 2.85 -2.22 -3.82
CA ALA A 92 3.18 -1.70 -2.49
C ALA A 92 1.93 -1.57 -1.61
N ASN A 93 0.85 -0.96 -2.14
CA ASN A 93 -0.44 -0.87 -1.44
C ASN A 93 -1.01 -2.25 -1.11
N ALA A 94 -0.92 -3.19 -2.05
CA ALA A 94 -1.40 -4.55 -1.87
C ALA A 94 -0.60 -5.31 -0.81
N LEU A 95 0.72 -5.17 -0.80
CA LEU A 95 1.58 -5.81 0.19
C LEU A 95 1.37 -5.22 1.59
N ALA A 96 1.17 -3.91 1.71
CA ALA A 96 0.88 -3.26 2.99
C ALA A 96 -0.35 -3.87 3.68
N ARG A 97 -1.42 -4.18 2.91
CA ARG A 97 -2.65 -4.83 3.45
C ARG A 97 -2.40 -6.21 4.05
N HIS A 98 -1.29 -6.86 3.75
CA HIS A 98 -0.93 -8.14 4.39
C HIS A 98 -0.39 -7.92 5.82
N GLY A 99 -0.02 -6.70 6.17
CA GLY A 99 0.37 -6.29 7.52
C GLY A 99 1.71 -6.78 8.01
N GLY A 100 2.09 -6.30 9.19
CA GLY A 100 3.24 -6.76 9.94
C GLY A 100 4.61 -6.43 9.33
N GLU A 101 5.65 -6.90 10.00
CA GLU A 101 7.05 -6.70 9.60
C GLU A 101 7.37 -7.28 8.22
N GLN A 102 6.71 -8.39 7.86
CA GLN A 102 6.89 -9.03 6.55
C GLN A 102 6.46 -8.15 5.37
N ALA A 103 5.57 -7.20 5.59
CA ALA A 103 5.15 -6.23 4.59
C ALA A 103 5.95 -4.92 4.71
N SER A 104 6.10 -4.40 5.92
CA SER A 104 6.65 -3.06 6.15
C SER A 104 8.14 -2.93 5.83
N GLU A 105 8.98 -3.92 6.15
CA GLU A 105 10.40 -3.88 5.84
C GLU A 105 10.71 -3.85 4.33
N PRO A 106 10.09 -4.71 3.47
CA PRO A 106 10.25 -4.59 2.03
C PRO A 106 9.80 -3.24 1.46
N LEU A 107 8.74 -2.65 2.02
CA LEU A 107 8.22 -1.35 1.59
C LEU A 107 9.17 -0.21 1.98
N LEU A 108 9.75 -0.24 3.17
CA LEU A 108 10.77 0.71 3.59
C LEU A 108 12.02 0.59 2.71
N ALA A 109 12.44 -0.63 2.37
CA ALA A 109 13.56 -0.86 1.45
C ALA A 109 13.27 -0.34 0.04
N LEU A 110 12.02 -0.49 -0.46
CA LEU A 110 11.59 0.07 -1.73
C LEU A 110 11.61 1.61 -1.70
N TYR A 111 11.10 2.23 -0.62
CA TYR A 111 11.10 3.68 -0.47
C TYR A 111 12.51 4.28 -0.64
N ARG A 112 13.52 3.66 -0.04
CA ARG A 112 14.92 4.13 -0.10
C ARG A 112 15.52 4.11 -1.51
N ARG A 113 15.06 3.23 -2.41
CA ARG A 113 15.66 3.00 -3.74
C ARG A 113 14.82 3.47 -4.92
N ASP A 114 13.50 3.58 -4.76
CA ASP A 114 12.62 3.97 -5.86
C ASP A 114 12.62 5.48 -6.02
N ALA A 115 13.05 5.95 -7.21
CA ALA A 115 13.10 7.37 -7.52
C ALA A 115 11.74 7.97 -7.88
N HIS A 116 10.71 7.12 -8.14
CA HIS A 116 9.42 7.61 -8.61
C HIS A 116 8.55 8.10 -7.45
N TRP A 117 8.15 9.35 -7.49
CA TRP A 117 7.36 10.02 -6.45
C TRP A 117 6.06 9.29 -6.09
N LEU A 118 5.36 8.71 -7.10
CA LEU A 118 4.11 7.99 -6.89
C LEU A 118 4.31 6.75 -6.01
N VAL A 119 5.40 5.99 -6.25
CA VAL A 119 5.71 4.79 -5.46
C VAL A 119 6.02 5.18 -4.01
N ARG A 120 6.90 6.18 -3.81
CA ARG A 120 7.22 6.66 -2.45
C ARG A 120 5.99 7.16 -1.72
N ARG A 121 5.13 7.95 -2.38
CA ARG A 121 3.88 8.44 -1.80
C ARG A 121 2.92 7.30 -1.43
N SER A 122 2.78 6.30 -2.30
CA SER A 122 1.94 5.13 -2.02
C SER A 122 2.43 4.35 -0.80
N ILE A 123 3.75 4.20 -0.64
CA ILE A 123 4.33 3.53 0.53
C ILE A 123 4.03 4.30 1.82
N VAL A 124 4.23 5.63 1.83
CA VAL A 124 3.94 6.45 3.00
C VAL A 124 2.46 6.34 3.39
N ALA A 125 1.55 6.54 2.44
CA ALA A 125 0.11 6.46 2.68
C ALA A 125 -0.29 5.05 3.17
N ALA A 126 0.18 4.00 2.51
CA ALA A 126 -0.17 2.63 2.88
C ALA A 126 0.31 2.26 4.29
N LEU A 127 1.55 2.62 4.66
CA LEU A 127 2.07 2.32 6.00
C LEU A 127 1.51 3.25 7.09
N ALA A 128 1.04 4.45 6.73
CA ALA A 128 0.32 5.31 7.67
C ALA A 128 -1.05 4.73 8.07
N ASP A 129 -1.73 4.06 7.15
CA ASP A 129 -3.06 3.48 7.38
C ASP A 129 -3.01 2.12 8.11
N GLU A 130 -1.93 1.34 7.94
CA GLU A 130 -1.83 -0.01 8.51
C GLU A 130 -1.50 0.02 10.00
N ARG A 131 -2.23 -0.79 10.79
CA ARG A 131 -2.12 -0.79 12.27
C ARG A 131 -0.87 -1.48 12.79
N ASP A 132 -0.48 -2.59 12.18
CA ASP A 132 0.56 -3.49 12.68
C ASP A 132 1.94 -3.19 12.07
N VAL A 133 2.27 -1.91 11.89
CA VAL A 133 3.59 -1.48 11.42
C VAL A 133 4.50 -1.23 12.62
N PRO A 134 5.70 -1.83 12.67
CA PRO A 134 6.65 -1.58 13.75
C PRO A 134 6.99 -0.09 13.89
N ALA A 135 6.98 0.43 15.12
CA ALA A 135 7.28 1.84 15.38
C ALA A 135 8.65 2.29 14.84
N GLY A 136 9.62 1.35 14.76
CA GLY A 136 10.92 1.59 14.14
C GLY A 136 10.83 1.93 12.66
N VAL A 137 10.02 1.17 11.92
CA VAL A 137 9.79 1.40 10.49
C VAL A 137 9.09 2.73 10.25
N LEU A 138 8.04 3.02 11.04
CA LEU A 138 7.34 4.31 10.94
C LEU A 138 8.24 5.50 11.22
N ALA A 139 9.11 5.41 12.24
CA ALA A 139 10.03 6.48 12.58
C ALA A 139 11.05 6.74 11.47
N GLU A 140 11.64 5.69 10.93
CA GLU A 140 12.59 5.82 9.84
C GLU A 140 11.94 6.33 8.56
N LEU A 141 10.75 5.84 8.22
CA LEU A 141 9.99 6.33 7.07
C LEU A 141 9.60 7.80 7.25
N ALA A 142 9.25 8.23 8.47
CA ALA A 142 8.95 9.63 8.77
C ALA A 142 10.18 10.51 8.52
N ASP A 143 11.36 10.10 8.99
CA ASP A 143 12.60 10.85 8.78
C ASP A 143 12.95 10.96 7.28
N LEU A 144 12.81 9.88 6.53
CA LEU A 144 13.05 9.85 5.09
C LEU A 144 12.04 10.74 4.34
N ALA A 145 10.76 10.67 4.70
CA ALA A 145 9.71 11.45 4.06
C ALA A 145 9.86 12.95 4.34
N LEU A 146 10.25 13.33 5.56
CA LEU A 146 10.52 14.73 5.94
C LEU A 146 11.77 15.30 5.27
N ALA A 147 12.71 14.48 4.86
CA ALA A 147 13.93 14.88 4.14
C ALA A 147 13.72 14.95 2.61
N ASP A 148 12.54 14.56 2.10
CA ASP A 148 12.23 14.64 0.67
C ASP A 148 11.96 16.08 0.22
N ASP A 149 12.18 16.36 -1.07
CA ASP A 149 11.88 17.67 -1.68
C ASP A 149 10.39 17.87 -1.97
N ASP A 150 9.59 16.77 -1.99
CA ASP A 150 8.16 16.82 -2.23
C ASP A 150 7.39 17.05 -0.92
N VAL A 151 6.71 18.21 -0.86
CA VAL A 151 5.93 18.58 0.33
C VAL A 151 4.82 17.59 0.67
N HIS A 152 4.26 16.86 -0.29
CA HIS A 152 3.25 15.83 0.01
C HIS A 152 3.87 14.63 0.73
N LEU A 153 5.12 14.30 0.42
CA LEU A 153 5.88 13.30 1.18
C LEU A 153 6.22 13.82 2.57
N GLN A 154 6.64 15.08 2.68
CA GLN A 154 6.91 15.71 3.99
C GLN A 154 5.65 15.74 4.88
N LEU A 155 4.48 16.05 4.32
CA LEU A 155 3.20 15.98 5.04
C LEU A 155 2.88 14.55 5.50
N GLY A 156 3.15 13.56 4.66
CA GLY A 156 3.06 12.15 5.07
C GLY A 156 4.01 11.81 6.22
N GLY A 157 5.22 12.39 6.23
CA GLY A 157 6.15 12.28 7.36
C GLY A 157 5.59 12.85 8.67
N VAL A 158 4.88 13.99 8.59
CA VAL A 158 4.17 14.57 9.75
C VAL A 158 3.07 13.61 10.25
N GLU A 159 2.33 12.99 9.35
CA GLU A 159 1.29 12.01 9.70
C GLU A 159 1.86 10.77 10.41
N LEU A 160 2.99 10.26 9.92
CA LEU A 160 3.70 9.16 10.56
C LEU A 160 4.20 9.53 11.97
N LEU A 161 4.73 10.75 12.15
CA LEU A 161 5.09 11.26 13.49
C LEU A 161 3.86 11.41 14.40
N ASN A 162 2.74 11.89 13.88
CA ASN A 162 1.50 11.99 14.63
C ASN A 162 1.03 10.63 15.14
N ARG A 163 1.13 9.60 14.30
CA ARG A 163 0.82 8.23 14.69
C ARG A 163 1.74 7.72 15.81
N LEU A 164 3.03 8.06 15.75
CA LEU A 164 4.02 7.66 16.74
C LEU A 164 3.94 8.41 18.08
N ARG A 165 3.22 9.54 18.16
CA ARG A 165 3.26 10.44 19.33
C ARG A 165 2.85 9.78 20.65
N HIS A 166 2.13 8.68 20.60
CA HIS A 166 1.69 7.91 21.78
C HIS A 166 2.46 6.59 21.98
N ASP A 167 3.44 6.31 21.12
CA ASP A 167 4.32 5.15 21.26
C ASP A 167 5.16 5.28 22.55
N PRO A 168 5.28 4.23 23.39
CA PRO A 168 5.98 4.30 24.66
C PRO A 168 7.45 4.64 24.54
N ASP A 169 8.12 4.14 23.48
CA ASP A 169 9.56 4.31 23.29
C ASP A 169 9.92 5.51 22.41
N ARG A 170 9.10 5.80 21.39
CA ARG A 170 9.37 6.80 20.35
C ARG A 170 8.50 8.03 20.44
N GLY A 171 7.45 8.03 21.23
CA GLY A 171 6.48 9.12 21.30
C GLY A 171 7.06 10.45 21.75
N ALA A 172 8.03 10.42 22.68
CA ALA A 172 8.70 11.65 23.11
C ALA A 172 9.49 12.30 21.96
N ALA A 173 10.24 11.52 21.20
CA ALA A 173 11.00 11.99 20.04
C ALA A 173 10.05 12.49 18.92
N ALA A 174 8.97 11.76 18.66
CA ALA A 174 7.97 12.18 17.66
C ALA A 174 7.33 13.53 18.00
N ARG A 175 6.92 13.73 19.28
CA ARG A 175 6.38 15.02 19.73
C ARG A 175 7.39 16.16 19.67
N ALA A 176 8.65 15.90 20.00
CA ALA A 176 9.71 16.90 19.87
C ALA A 176 9.88 17.32 18.41
N ARG A 177 9.94 16.36 17.50
CA ARG A 177 10.05 16.62 16.06
C ARG A 177 8.85 17.41 15.52
N LEU A 178 7.63 17.05 15.92
CA LEU A 178 6.43 17.80 15.56
C LEU A 178 6.48 19.25 16.12
N ALA A 179 7.01 19.45 17.33
CA ALA A 179 7.17 20.77 17.92
C ALA A 179 8.15 21.65 17.12
N ASP A 180 9.25 21.06 16.63
CA ASP A 180 10.24 21.75 15.79
C ASP A 180 9.61 22.16 14.44
N LEU A 181 8.82 21.28 13.82
CA LEU A 181 8.15 21.51 12.54
C LEU A 181 7.12 22.65 12.57
N ARG A 182 6.63 23.06 13.75
CA ARG A 182 5.77 24.24 13.90
C ARG A 182 6.43 25.55 13.46
N SER A 183 7.75 25.58 13.44
CA SER A 183 8.56 26.71 12.99
C SER A 183 9.06 26.56 11.55
N SER A 184 8.49 25.64 10.79
CA SER A 184 8.83 25.44 9.38
C SER A 184 8.45 26.67 8.55
N ASP A 185 9.30 27.02 7.57
CA ASP A 185 9.01 28.05 6.58
C ASP A 185 7.84 27.66 5.65
N ASP A 186 7.61 26.35 5.45
CA ASP A 186 6.41 25.87 4.76
C ASP A 186 5.22 25.84 5.72
N HIS A 187 4.27 26.78 5.48
CA HIS A 187 3.09 26.94 6.31
C HIS A 187 2.18 25.71 6.38
N ARG A 188 2.23 24.82 5.37
CA ARG A 188 1.46 23.57 5.35
C ARG A 188 2.03 22.57 6.36
N LEU A 189 3.36 22.44 6.41
CA LEU A 189 4.05 21.61 7.40
C LEU A 189 3.85 22.16 8.81
N ALA A 190 4.00 23.47 8.99
CA ALA A 190 3.77 24.11 10.28
C ALA A 190 2.34 23.91 10.78
N ALA A 191 1.33 24.04 9.90
CA ALA A 191 -0.07 23.81 10.24
C ALA A 191 -0.34 22.34 10.59
N ALA A 192 0.13 21.37 9.77
CA ALA A 192 -0.05 19.94 10.03
C ALA A 192 0.60 19.50 11.36
N ALA A 193 1.80 20.02 11.63
CA ALA A 193 2.50 19.74 12.89
C ALA A 193 1.77 20.33 14.11
N LEU A 194 1.23 21.56 13.98
CA LEU A 194 0.42 22.17 15.02
C LEU A 194 -0.85 21.35 15.30
N GLU A 195 -1.59 20.98 14.26
CA GLU A 195 -2.80 20.14 14.36
C GLU A 195 -2.52 18.81 15.04
N SER A 196 -1.40 18.17 14.69
CA SER A 196 -0.96 16.91 15.29
C SER A 196 -0.69 17.01 16.80
N LEU A 197 -0.39 18.18 17.31
CA LEU A 197 -0.09 18.41 18.74
C LEU A 197 -1.30 18.88 19.55
N LEU A 198 -2.42 19.23 18.89
CA LEU A 198 -3.64 19.58 19.60
C LEU A 198 -4.23 18.37 20.33
N PRO A 199 -4.89 18.60 21.50
CA PRO A 199 -5.68 17.56 22.14
C PRO A 199 -6.74 17.06 21.15
N GLN A 200 -6.83 15.76 20.95
CA GLN A 200 -7.96 15.19 20.22
C GLN A 200 -9.11 15.09 21.22
N ASP A 201 -10.22 15.75 20.93
CA ASP A 201 -11.44 15.56 21.70
C ASP A 201 -11.82 14.08 21.67
N PRO A 202 -12.02 13.45 22.83
CA PRO A 202 -12.51 12.08 22.85
C PRO A 202 -13.95 12.08 22.28
N CYS A 203 -14.14 11.45 21.12
CA CYS A 203 -15.47 11.10 20.59
C CYS A 203 -16.15 10.06 21.46
#